data_225719f4963714ba3b0621e5d057c9f7
#
_entry.id   225719f4963714ba3b0621e5d057c9f7
#
_cell.length_a   1.000
_cell.length_b   1.000
_cell.length_c   1.000
_cell.angle_alpha   90.00
_cell.angle_beta   90.00
_cell.angle_gamma   90.00
#
_symmetry.space_group_name_H-M   'P 1'
#
loop_
_entity.id
_entity.type
_entity.pdbx_description
1 polymer ?
#
loop_
_entity_poly.entity_id
_entity_poly.type
_entity_poly.pdbx_seq_one_letter_code
_entity_poly.pdbx_strand_id
1 'polypeptide(L)'
;MGFYRIIFHDCKKCFVPIRLRVGKSGAQLRKKLHTGKLYLPGDKEIAERQMKCLDKLYDFNMTRPTELEKREKMLKEMFAEEIVEGCYTELSFYANFGGAHIHFGKNIYCNFGVTMVDDTDIYVGDYTMFSPKVTVAVAGHPILPELRRQAYQYNAAVHIGKNCRIGANAVILPGITIGDNTVVGAGSVVTKDLPDNVVAVGNPCRILREINEHDMEYYFKNRKLPDNIREELSSFER
;
A
#
# COMPACT_ATOMS: atom_id res chain seq x y z
N MET A 1 -36.26 10.44 7.42
CA MET A 1 -35.18 11.33 6.97
C MET A 1 -34.16 11.42 8.10
N GLY A 2 -33.13 10.59 8.07
CA GLY A 2 -32.09 10.52 9.09
C GLY A 2 -30.74 10.70 8.45
N PHE A 3 -30.08 11.84 8.68
CA PHE A 3 -28.74 12.14 8.24
C PHE A 3 -27.76 11.34 9.09
N TYR A 4 -26.97 10.46 8.47
CA TYR A 4 -25.79 9.87 9.12
C TYR A 4 -24.67 10.91 9.17
N ARG A 5 -24.41 11.39 10.38
CA ARG A 5 -23.28 12.27 10.70
C ARG A 5 -22.05 11.38 10.89
N ILE A 6 -21.12 11.43 9.94
CA ILE A 6 -19.81 10.79 10.09
C ILE A 6 -18.96 11.67 11.01
N ILE A 7 -18.65 11.17 12.18
CA ILE A 7 -17.77 11.83 13.17
C ILE A 7 -16.33 11.44 12.82
N PHE A 8 -15.55 12.41 12.35
CA PHE A 8 -14.10 12.27 12.24
C PHE A 8 -13.49 12.38 13.64
N HIS A 9 -12.89 11.31 14.12
CA HIS A 9 -11.99 11.37 15.27
C HIS A 9 -10.60 11.76 14.78
N ASP A 10 -10.13 12.93 15.23
CA ASP A 10 -8.78 13.47 15.03
C ASP A 10 -7.75 12.56 15.73
N CYS A 11 -7.04 11.74 15.00
CA CYS A 11 -5.83 11.09 15.49
C CYS A 11 -4.62 11.98 15.16
N LYS A 12 -4.35 12.94 16.04
CA LYS A 12 -3.13 13.78 16.01
C LYS A 12 -2.02 13.08 16.78
N LYS A 13 -1.27 12.15 16.18
CA LYS A 13 0.12 11.84 16.61
C LYS A 13 0.85 11.09 15.50
N CYS A 14 2.06 11.58 15.19
CA CYS A 14 3.08 11.01 14.31
C CYS A 14 2.97 11.30 12.81
N PHE A 15 3.14 12.56 12.43
CA PHE A 15 3.55 12.88 11.07
C PHE A 15 4.68 13.93 11.11
N VAL A 16 5.88 13.53 10.69
CA VAL A 16 6.96 14.46 10.33
C VAL A 16 6.78 14.77 8.85
N PRO A 17 6.49 16.01 8.45
CA PRO A 17 6.32 16.34 7.04
C PRO A 17 7.69 16.41 6.36
N ILE A 18 8.00 15.42 5.54
CA ILE A 18 9.16 15.47 4.63
C ILE A 18 8.85 16.49 3.53
N ARG A 19 9.60 17.57 3.49
CA ARG A 19 9.51 18.60 2.44
C ARG A 19 10.18 18.10 1.16
N LEU A 20 9.39 17.53 0.26
CA LEU A 20 9.82 17.26 -1.11
C LEU A 20 9.96 18.60 -1.89
N ARG A 21 11.10 18.81 -2.56
CA ARG A 21 11.27 19.89 -3.54
C ARG A 21 10.53 19.52 -4.83
N VAL A 22 9.28 19.95 -4.92
CA VAL A 22 8.46 19.75 -6.13
C VAL A 22 8.59 21.00 -7.03
N GLY A 23 8.97 20.82 -8.30
CA GLY A 23 8.97 21.90 -9.31
C GLY A 23 7.56 22.46 -9.55
N LYS A 24 7.44 23.65 -10.17
CA LYS A 24 6.16 24.38 -10.35
C LYS A 24 5.05 23.52 -11.01
N SER A 25 5.35 22.67 -11.98
CA SER A 25 4.39 21.76 -12.63
C SER A 25 3.94 20.64 -11.70
N GLY A 26 4.86 20.08 -10.91
CA GLY A 26 4.52 19.04 -9.93
C GLY A 26 3.62 19.53 -8.79
N ALA A 27 3.71 20.83 -8.42
CA ALA A 27 2.85 21.42 -7.39
C ALA A 27 1.39 21.57 -7.85
N GLN A 28 1.15 21.83 -9.14
CA GLN A 28 -0.19 21.94 -9.70
C GLN A 28 -0.85 20.56 -9.83
N LEU A 29 -0.10 19.56 -10.24
CA LEU A 29 -0.56 18.18 -10.33
C LEU A 29 -0.94 17.62 -8.93
N ARG A 30 -0.10 17.85 -7.91
CA ARG A 30 -0.41 17.50 -6.52
C ARG A 30 -1.73 18.11 -6.04
N LYS A 31 -2.03 19.34 -6.42
CA LYS A 31 -3.30 19.98 -6.08
C LYS A 31 -4.52 19.30 -6.69
N LYS A 32 -4.37 18.53 -7.76
CA LYS A 32 -5.47 17.76 -8.37
C LYS A 32 -5.60 16.38 -7.77
N LEU A 33 -4.50 15.63 -7.63
CA LEU A 33 -4.52 14.20 -7.28
C LEU A 33 -4.56 13.94 -5.76
N HIS A 34 -3.97 14.83 -4.93
CA HIS A 34 -3.74 14.56 -3.51
C HIS A 34 -4.64 15.38 -2.57
N THR A 35 -5.79 15.84 -3.02
CA THR A 35 -6.70 16.67 -2.20
C THR A 35 -7.97 15.97 -1.74
N GLY A 36 -8.22 14.76 -2.19
CA GLY A 36 -9.49 14.05 -1.97
C GLY A 36 -10.70 14.66 -2.68
N LYS A 37 -10.50 15.73 -3.47
CA LYS A 37 -11.59 16.37 -4.23
C LYS A 37 -11.84 15.62 -5.53
N LEU A 38 -13.06 15.79 -6.06
CA LEU A 38 -13.39 15.29 -7.40
C LEU A 38 -12.55 15.97 -8.47
N TYR A 39 -12.06 15.18 -9.41
CA TYR A 39 -11.30 15.66 -10.57
C TYR A 39 -11.60 14.80 -11.81
N LEU A 40 -11.16 15.23 -12.98
CA LEU A 40 -11.25 14.48 -14.24
C LEU A 40 -9.89 13.87 -14.56
N PRO A 41 -9.75 12.53 -14.54
CA PRO A 41 -8.48 11.84 -14.79
C PRO A 41 -7.98 12.01 -16.23
N GLY A 42 -8.86 12.33 -17.18
CA GLY A 42 -8.51 12.64 -18.57
C GLY A 42 -7.89 14.01 -18.82
N ASP A 43 -7.55 14.77 -17.75
CA ASP A 43 -6.77 15.99 -17.86
C ASP A 43 -5.42 15.71 -18.56
N LYS A 44 -5.08 16.54 -19.56
CA LYS A 44 -3.91 16.32 -20.42
C LYS A 44 -2.60 16.19 -19.63
N GLU A 45 -2.39 17.04 -18.63
CA GLU A 45 -1.17 17.01 -17.80
C GLU A 45 -1.07 15.72 -16.99
N ILE A 46 -2.21 15.25 -16.46
CA ILE A 46 -2.30 13.99 -15.71
C ILE A 46 -1.96 12.83 -16.64
N ALA A 47 -2.60 12.75 -17.82
CA ALA A 47 -2.40 11.67 -18.78
C ALA A 47 -0.97 11.60 -19.30
N GLU A 48 -0.37 12.74 -19.68
CA GLU A 48 1.03 12.78 -20.13
C GLU A 48 2.02 12.30 -19.07
N ARG A 49 1.79 12.66 -17.80
CA ARG A 49 2.63 12.17 -16.69
C ARG A 49 2.45 10.68 -16.46
N GLN A 50 1.20 10.22 -16.46
CA GLN A 50 0.88 8.80 -16.28
C GLN A 50 1.57 7.94 -17.33
N MET A 51 1.48 8.32 -18.61
CA MET A 51 2.13 7.58 -19.70
C MET A 51 3.64 7.46 -19.49
N LYS A 52 4.32 8.55 -19.10
CA LYS A 52 5.77 8.51 -18.80
C LYS A 52 6.11 7.59 -17.64
N CYS A 53 5.25 7.48 -16.64
CA CYS A 53 5.42 6.57 -15.51
C CYS A 53 5.20 5.12 -15.94
N LEU A 54 4.19 4.87 -16.78
CA LEU A 54 3.88 3.54 -17.31
C LEU A 54 4.99 3.01 -18.24
N ASP A 55 5.65 3.86 -19.02
CA ASP A 55 6.82 3.46 -19.82
C ASP A 55 7.94 2.91 -18.94
N LYS A 56 8.26 3.59 -17.82
CA LYS A 56 9.26 3.10 -16.87
C LYS A 56 8.84 1.77 -16.22
N LEU A 57 7.57 1.65 -15.85
CA LEU A 57 7.02 0.41 -15.29
C LEU A 57 7.08 -0.74 -16.29
N TYR A 58 6.81 -0.47 -17.56
CA TYR A 58 6.96 -1.46 -18.62
C TYR A 58 8.41 -1.95 -18.71
N ASP A 59 9.38 -1.04 -18.76
CA ASP A 59 10.80 -1.39 -18.79
C ASP A 59 11.21 -2.22 -17.56
N PHE A 60 10.73 -1.87 -16.37
CA PHE A 60 10.96 -2.64 -15.14
C PHE A 60 10.40 -4.07 -15.27
N ASN A 61 9.18 -4.22 -15.73
CA ASN A 61 8.52 -5.52 -15.90
C ASN A 61 9.17 -6.39 -16.99
N MET A 62 9.94 -5.80 -17.90
CA MET A 62 10.72 -6.52 -18.93
C MET A 62 12.12 -6.92 -18.47
N THR A 63 12.52 -6.60 -17.24
CA THR A 63 13.81 -7.03 -16.69
C THR A 63 13.80 -8.53 -16.38
N ARG A 64 15.00 -9.14 -16.35
CA ARG A 64 15.16 -10.51 -15.85
C ARG A 64 15.20 -10.53 -14.32
N PRO A 65 14.68 -11.57 -13.65
CA PRO A 65 14.76 -11.71 -12.19
C PRO A 65 16.20 -11.66 -11.64
N THR A 66 17.19 -12.04 -12.46
CA THR A 66 18.61 -12.05 -12.09
C THR A 66 19.30 -10.69 -12.19
N GLU A 67 18.67 -9.67 -12.78
CA GLU A 67 19.23 -8.32 -12.93
C GLU A 67 18.98 -7.46 -11.66
N LEU A 68 19.39 -7.95 -10.48
CA LEU A 68 19.03 -7.39 -9.17
C LEU A 68 19.41 -5.91 -9.03
N GLU A 69 20.66 -5.56 -9.31
CA GLU A 69 21.15 -4.17 -9.20
C GLU A 69 20.40 -3.21 -10.13
N LYS A 70 20.14 -3.64 -11.38
CA LYS A 70 19.38 -2.86 -12.34
C LYS A 70 17.93 -2.63 -11.84
N ARG A 71 17.30 -3.66 -11.32
CA ARG A 71 15.94 -3.61 -10.79
C ARG A 71 15.83 -2.69 -9.58
N GLU A 72 16.78 -2.80 -8.64
CA GLU A 72 16.85 -1.90 -7.48
C GLU A 72 17.00 -0.42 -7.91
N LYS A 73 17.88 -0.14 -8.87
CA LYS A 73 18.04 1.20 -9.44
C LYS A 73 16.74 1.70 -10.06
N MET A 74 16.05 0.86 -10.84
CA MET A 74 14.80 1.24 -11.47
C MET A 74 13.69 1.51 -10.45
N LEU A 75 13.58 0.72 -9.36
CA LEU A 75 12.64 0.99 -8.28
C LEU A 75 12.91 2.35 -7.60
N LYS A 76 14.19 2.70 -7.36
CA LYS A 76 14.58 4.03 -6.84
C LYS A 76 14.17 5.19 -7.75
N GLU A 77 14.19 4.97 -9.07
CA GLU A 77 13.79 5.97 -10.07
C GLU A 77 12.27 6.06 -10.28
N MET A 78 11.54 5.01 -9.93
CA MET A 78 10.09 4.91 -10.13
C MET A 78 9.32 5.38 -8.89
N PHE A 79 9.77 5.02 -7.71
CA PHE A 79 9.03 5.26 -6.47
C PHE A 79 9.25 6.68 -5.93
N ALA A 80 8.34 7.13 -5.07
CA ALA A 80 8.36 8.47 -4.52
C ALA A 80 9.56 8.75 -3.61
N GLU A 81 10.07 7.72 -2.93
CA GLU A 81 11.23 7.79 -2.05
C GLU A 81 12.46 7.19 -2.73
N GLU A 82 13.62 7.83 -2.55
CA GLU A 82 14.90 7.32 -3.07
C GLU A 82 15.40 6.06 -2.30
N ILE A 83 14.83 5.80 -1.12
CA ILE A 83 15.26 4.71 -0.23
C ILE A 83 14.33 3.52 -0.42
N VAL A 84 14.79 2.52 -1.17
CA VAL A 84 14.14 1.20 -1.32
C VAL A 84 15.05 0.11 -0.78
N GLU A 85 15.78 0.40 0.32
CA GLU A 85 16.75 -0.52 0.93
C GLU A 85 16.09 -1.86 1.28
N GLY A 86 16.63 -2.95 0.73
CA GLY A 86 16.12 -4.30 0.94
C GLY A 86 14.74 -4.57 0.31
N CYS A 87 14.19 -3.63 -0.47
CA CYS A 87 12.90 -3.83 -1.11
C CYS A 87 13.04 -4.72 -2.35
N TYR A 88 12.12 -5.66 -2.49
CA TYR A 88 12.06 -6.55 -3.65
C TYR A 88 10.62 -6.69 -4.16
N THR A 89 10.46 -6.59 -5.46
CA THR A 89 9.17 -6.70 -6.13
C THR A 89 9.25 -7.75 -7.22
N GLU A 90 8.45 -8.81 -7.11
CA GLU A 90 8.35 -9.83 -8.16
C GLU A 90 7.70 -9.28 -9.44
N LEU A 91 8.01 -9.89 -10.56
CA LEU A 91 7.40 -9.56 -11.84
C LEU A 91 6.10 -10.37 -12.05
N SER A 92 5.03 -9.82 -12.60
CA SER A 92 4.91 -8.41 -12.98
C SER A 92 4.32 -7.62 -11.81
N PHE A 93 4.78 -6.39 -11.63
CA PHE A 93 4.22 -5.40 -10.72
C PHE A 93 3.35 -4.42 -11.52
N TYR A 94 2.22 -3.98 -10.96
CA TYR A 94 1.31 -3.05 -11.62
C TYR A 94 1.07 -1.83 -10.76
N ALA A 95 1.22 -0.65 -11.37
CA ALA A 95 0.95 0.63 -10.72
C ALA A 95 0.42 1.63 -11.74
N ASN A 96 -0.59 2.41 -11.38
CA ASN A 96 -1.29 3.31 -12.32
C ASN A 96 -0.41 4.52 -12.72
N PHE A 97 0.41 5.01 -11.78
CA PHE A 97 1.46 6.01 -12.03
C PHE A 97 2.87 5.41 -11.88
N GLY A 98 3.01 4.11 -12.17
CA GLY A 98 4.30 3.43 -12.22
C GLY A 98 5.05 3.40 -10.89
N GLY A 99 4.40 3.67 -9.77
CA GLY A 99 4.99 3.76 -8.45
C GLY A 99 5.33 5.18 -7.98
N ALA A 100 5.08 6.20 -8.81
CA ALA A 100 5.48 7.58 -8.50
C ALA A 100 4.84 8.18 -7.22
N HIS A 101 3.81 7.55 -6.68
CA HIS A 101 3.15 7.95 -5.44
C HIS A 101 3.19 6.84 -4.38
N ILE A 102 4.11 5.87 -4.53
CA ILE A 102 4.34 4.80 -3.57
C ILE A 102 5.54 5.16 -2.68
N HIS A 103 5.31 5.18 -1.37
CA HIS A 103 6.29 5.47 -0.33
C HIS A 103 6.57 4.19 0.45
N PHE A 104 7.64 3.49 0.08
CA PHE A 104 8.08 2.29 0.79
C PHE A 104 9.09 2.62 1.87
N GLY A 105 8.93 2.01 3.03
CA GLY A 105 9.99 1.86 4.01
C GLY A 105 11.04 0.84 3.55
N LYS A 106 11.80 0.28 4.49
CA LYS A 106 12.85 -0.71 4.23
C LYS A 106 12.29 -2.13 4.19
N ASN A 107 12.98 -3.00 3.46
CA ASN A 107 12.71 -4.45 3.43
C ASN A 107 11.27 -4.83 3.06
N ILE A 108 10.69 -4.13 2.10
CA ILE A 108 9.36 -4.43 1.58
C ILE A 108 9.45 -5.56 0.55
N TYR A 109 8.58 -6.54 0.70
CA TYR A 109 8.45 -7.61 -0.28
C TYR A 109 7.09 -7.57 -0.98
N CYS A 110 7.09 -7.43 -2.30
CA CYS A 110 5.92 -7.56 -3.15
C CYS A 110 6.02 -8.84 -4.00
N ASN A 111 5.08 -9.75 -3.80
CA ASN A 111 5.00 -10.99 -4.56
C ASN A 111 4.35 -10.78 -5.94
N PHE A 112 4.23 -11.84 -6.74
CA PHE A 112 3.72 -11.80 -8.12
C PHE A 112 2.36 -11.13 -8.26
N GLY A 113 2.24 -10.22 -9.23
CA GLY A 113 0.98 -9.60 -9.61
C GLY A 113 0.41 -8.64 -8.57
N VAL A 114 1.23 -8.12 -7.67
CA VAL A 114 0.80 -7.02 -6.78
C VAL A 114 0.43 -5.82 -7.63
N THR A 115 -0.74 -5.23 -7.34
CA THR A 115 -1.29 -4.08 -8.04
C THR A 115 -1.49 -2.94 -7.06
N MET A 116 -0.89 -1.78 -7.33
CA MET A 116 -1.06 -0.57 -6.56
C MET A 116 -1.60 0.54 -7.45
N VAL A 117 -2.89 0.88 -7.30
CA VAL A 117 -3.53 1.97 -8.05
C VAL A 117 -3.12 3.28 -7.36
N ASP A 118 -1.93 3.78 -7.72
CA ASP A 118 -1.22 4.87 -7.06
C ASP A 118 -1.54 6.26 -7.65
N ASP A 119 -2.84 6.56 -7.80
CA ASP A 119 -3.31 7.89 -8.22
C ASP A 119 -3.07 8.98 -7.16
N THR A 120 -2.92 8.60 -5.90
CA THR A 120 -2.39 9.40 -4.80
C THR A 120 -1.49 8.54 -3.93
N ASP A 121 -1.05 9.05 -2.78
CA ASP A 121 -0.02 8.44 -1.96
C ASP A 121 -0.46 7.09 -1.35
N ILE A 122 0.42 6.10 -1.44
CA ILE A 122 0.37 4.81 -0.75
C ILE A 122 1.60 4.75 0.15
N TYR A 123 1.41 4.70 1.46
CA TYR A 123 2.50 4.59 2.43
C TYR A 123 2.56 3.17 2.99
N VAL A 124 3.76 2.59 3.01
CA VAL A 124 4.01 1.24 3.52
C VAL A 124 5.20 1.26 4.45
N GLY A 125 4.98 0.86 5.70
CA GLY A 125 6.01 0.78 6.73
C GLY A 125 6.98 -0.40 6.53
N ASP A 126 8.14 -0.32 7.17
CA ASP A 126 9.24 -1.27 7.07
C ASP A 126 8.78 -2.73 7.27
N TYR A 127 9.46 -3.67 6.61
CA TYR A 127 9.26 -5.14 6.75
C TYR A 127 7.88 -5.66 6.34
N THR A 128 7.06 -4.87 5.69
CA THR A 128 5.74 -5.32 5.23
C THR A 128 5.83 -6.19 3.99
N MET A 129 5.02 -7.26 3.98
CA MET A 129 5.02 -8.27 2.91
C MET A 129 3.64 -8.34 2.23
N PHE A 130 3.66 -8.23 0.91
CA PHE A 130 2.48 -8.45 0.08
C PHE A 130 2.54 -9.81 -0.60
N SER A 131 1.56 -10.65 -0.35
CA SER A 131 1.39 -11.95 -1.01
C SER A 131 0.91 -11.77 -2.48
N PRO A 132 0.86 -12.86 -3.28
CA PRO A 132 0.48 -12.75 -4.69
C PRO A 132 -0.89 -12.09 -4.91
N LYS A 133 -0.97 -11.25 -5.95
CA LYS A 133 -2.21 -10.61 -6.44
C LYS A 133 -2.93 -9.75 -5.39
N VAL A 134 -2.19 -9.17 -4.44
CA VAL A 134 -2.75 -8.14 -3.56
C VAL A 134 -3.04 -6.89 -4.38
N THR A 135 -4.19 -6.26 -4.11
CA THR A 135 -4.56 -4.98 -4.71
C THR A 135 -4.68 -3.91 -3.63
N VAL A 136 -3.96 -2.80 -3.82
CA VAL A 136 -4.12 -1.57 -3.03
C VAL A 136 -4.67 -0.49 -3.95
N ALA A 137 -5.85 0.03 -3.65
CA ALA A 137 -6.48 1.07 -4.45
C ALA A 137 -6.64 2.35 -3.64
N VAL A 138 -6.16 3.47 -4.19
CA VAL A 138 -6.38 4.81 -3.59
C VAL A 138 -7.41 5.62 -4.35
N ALA A 139 -7.82 5.15 -5.53
CA ALA A 139 -8.75 5.83 -6.42
C ALA A 139 -10.15 5.21 -6.38
N GLY A 140 -11.16 6.06 -6.49
CA GLY A 140 -12.55 5.64 -6.59
C GLY A 140 -13.37 6.58 -7.47
N HIS A 141 -14.49 6.07 -7.99
CA HIS A 141 -15.47 6.85 -8.74
C HIS A 141 -16.74 7.09 -7.90
N PRO A 142 -17.40 8.25 -8.04
CA PRO A 142 -18.67 8.52 -7.34
C PRO A 142 -19.74 7.46 -7.63
N ILE A 143 -20.56 7.18 -6.62
CA ILE A 143 -21.71 6.26 -6.78
C ILE A 143 -22.78 6.86 -7.71
N LEU A 144 -22.91 8.19 -7.75
CA LEU A 144 -23.87 8.88 -8.59
C LEU A 144 -23.60 8.64 -10.09
N PRO A 145 -24.54 8.04 -10.86
CA PRO A 145 -24.31 7.63 -12.25
C PRO A 145 -23.93 8.78 -13.19
N GLU A 146 -24.46 9.97 -12.96
CA GLU A 146 -24.22 11.18 -13.75
C GLU A 146 -22.75 11.63 -13.67
N LEU A 147 -22.14 11.53 -12.48
CA LEU A 147 -20.73 11.84 -12.28
C LEU A 147 -19.82 10.76 -12.88
N ARG A 148 -20.21 9.49 -12.75
CA ARG A 148 -19.45 8.39 -13.38
C ARG A 148 -19.46 8.48 -14.91
N ARG A 149 -20.59 8.85 -15.52
CA ARG A 149 -20.69 9.06 -16.96
C ARG A 149 -19.71 10.12 -17.46
N GLN A 150 -19.39 11.08 -16.62
CA GLN A 150 -18.41 12.13 -16.90
C GLN A 150 -16.99 11.74 -16.47
N ALA A 151 -16.79 10.50 -15.99
CA ALA A 151 -15.52 9.96 -15.52
C ALA A 151 -14.91 10.69 -14.31
N TYR A 152 -15.72 11.36 -13.48
CA TYR A 152 -15.21 11.95 -12.22
C TYR A 152 -14.59 10.87 -11.33
N GLN A 153 -13.47 11.23 -10.71
CA GLN A 153 -12.70 10.39 -9.79
C GLN A 153 -12.35 11.18 -8.53
N TYR A 154 -12.14 10.47 -7.43
CA TYR A 154 -11.54 10.99 -6.20
C TYR A 154 -10.48 10.04 -5.71
N ASN A 155 -9.53 10.55 -4.93
CA ASN A 155 -8.46 9.75 -4.36
C ASN A 155 -8.46 9.91 -2.83
N ALA A 156 -8.11 8.82 -2.14
CA ALA A 156 -7.87 8.82 -0.70
C ALA A 156 -6.65 7.95 -0.40
N ALA A 157 -5.65 8.53 0.23
CA ALA A 157 -4.39 7.87 0.53
C ALA A 157 -4.59 6.62 1.40
N VAL A 158 -3.77 5.60 1.18
CA VAL A 158 -3.74 4.38 1.98
C VAL A 158 -2.46 4.34 2.81
N HIS A 159 -2.59 3.96 4.08
CA HIS A 159 -1.48 3.80 5.01
C HIS A 159 -1.42 2.36 5.51
N ILE A 160 -0.29 1.70 5.32
CA ILE A 160 -0.03 0.36 5.83
C ILE A 160 1.17 0.46 6.76
N GLY A 161 1.01 -0.01 7.97
CA GLY A 161 2.02 0.04 9.02
C GLY A 161 3.22 -0.84 8.73
N LYS A 162 4.10 -0.95 9.73
CA LYS A 162 5.31 -1.78 9.70
C LYS A 162 4.97 -3.24 9.96
N ASN A 163 5.82 -4.13 9.43
CA ASN A 163 5.77 -5.56 9.70
C ASN A 163 4.38 -6.19 9.46
N CYS A 164 3.64 -5.65 8.50
CA CYS A 164 2.33 -6.19 8.13
C CYS A 164 2.49 -7.35 7.15
N ARG A 165 1.55 -8.30 7.21
CA ARG A 165 1.40 -9.34 6.20
C ARG A 165 0.06 -9.20 5.49
N ILE A 166 0.08 -8.91 4.20
CA ILE A 166 -1.12 -8.80 3.38
C ILE A 166 -1.27 -10.08 2.58
N GLY A 167 -2.30 -10.87 2.89
CA GLY A 167 -2.57 -12.20 2.32
C GLY A 167 -2.94 -12.15 0.84
N ALA A 168 -2.73 -13.27 0.14
CA ALA A 168 -2.96 -13.38 -1.30
C ALA A 168 -4.40 -12.99 -1.70
N ASN A 169 -4.53 -12.28 -2.81
CA ASN A 169 -5.80 -11.75 -3.34
C ASN A 169 -6.55 -10.81 -2.36
N ALA A 170 -5.90 -10.27 -1.33
CA ALA A 170 -6.53 -9.24 -0.51
C ALA A 170 -6.68 -7.93 -1.29
N VAL A 171 -7.75 -7.20 -1.02
CA VAL A 171 -8.04 -5.89 -1.61
C VAL A 171 -8.14 -4.86 -0.50
N ILE A 172 -7.36 -3.78 -0.61
CA ILE A 172 -7.40 -2.64 0.32
C ILE A 172 -8.04 -1.46 -0.41
N LEU A 173 -9.14 -0.94 0.15
CA LEU A 173 -9.92 0.13 -0.46
C LEU A 173 -9.33 1.51 -0.17
N PRO A 174 -9.74 2.55 -0.94
CA PRO A 174 -9.25 3.92 -0.75
C PRO A 174 -9.48 4.45 0.67
N GLY A 175 -8.48 5.16 1.20
CA GLY A 175 -8.54 5.84 2.49
C GLY A 175 -8.34 4.95 3.71
N ILE A 176 -7.96 3.69 3.53
CA ILE A 176 -7.75 2.73 4.64
C ILE A 176 -6.40 2.94 5.31
N THR A 177 -6.42 2.81 6.64
CA THR A 177 -5.24 2.68 7.48
C THR A 177 -5.18 1.27 8.08
N ILE A 178 -4.03 0.61 7.95
CA ILE A 178 -3.72 -0.68 8.60
C ILE A 178 -2.56 -0.43 9.57
N GLY A 179 -2.78 -0.76 10.83
CA GLY A 179 -1.79 -0.58 11.89
C GLY A 179 -0.62 -1.56 11.81
N ASP A 180 0.41 -1.32 12.63
CA ASP A 180 1.64 -2.11 12.67
C ASP A 180 1.37 -3.58 13.05
N ASN A 181 2.23 -4.49 12.62
CA ASN A 181 2.19 -5.93 12.91
C ASN A 181 0.89 -6.64 12.51
N THR A 182 0.04 -6.02 11.70
CA THR A 182 -1.28 -6.57 11.37
C THR A 182 -1.20 -7.57 10.23
N VAL A 183 -1.93 -8.68 10.40
CA VAL A 183 -2.06 -9.74 9.40
C VAL A 183 -3.43 -9.67 8.74
N VAL A 184 -3.47 -9.40 7.45
CA VAL A 184 -4.69 -9.47 6.63
C VAL A 184 -4.72 -10.83 5.94
N GLY A 185 -5.76 -11.63 6.18
CA GLY A 185 -5.91 -12.97 5.60
C GLY A 185 -6.16 -12.94 4.09
N ALA A 186 -5.86 -14.05 3.42
CA ALA A 186 -6.06 -14.18 1.99
C ALA A 186 -7.52 -13.97 1.56
N GLY A 187 -7.74 -13.34 0.39
CA GLY A 187 -9.07 -13.06 -0.15
C GLY A 187 -9.89 -12.01 0.62
N SER A 188 -9.29 -11.31 1.56
CA SER A 188 -9.97 -10.29 2.36
C SER A 188 -10.21 -9.00 1.58
N VAL A 189 -11.33 -8.32 1.85
CA VAL A 189 -11.61 -6.97 1.34
C VAL A 189 -11.65 -6.00 2.51
N VAL A 190 -10.59 -5.20 2.67
CA VAL A 190 -10.44 -4.25 3.77
C VAL A 190 -11.21 -2.99 3.45
N THR A 191 -12.32 -2.79 4.14
CA THR A 191 -13.28 -1.70 3.95
C THR A 191 -13.32 -0.70 5.10
N LYS A 192 -12.55 -0.95 6.17
CA LYS A 192 -12.42 -0.12 7.37
C LYS A 192 -11.00 -0.23 7.89
N ASP A 193 -10.56 0.78 8.63
CA ASP A 193 -9.27 0.77 9.29
C ASP A 193 -9.11 -0.44 10.22
N LEU A 194 -7.88 -0.94 10.31
CA LEU A 194 -7.48 -2.02 11.20
C LEU A 194 -6.44 -1.49 12.19
N PRO A 195 -6.58 -1.78 13.49
CA PRO A 195 -5.59 -1.39 14.49
C PRO A 195 -4.30 -2.21 14.37
N ASP A 196 -3.33 -1.90 15.23
CA ASP A 196 -2.10 -2.66 15.37
C ASP A 196 -2.36 -4.05 15.96
N ASN A 197 -1.43 -4.98 15.68
CA ASN A 197 -1.33 -6.29 16.34
C ASN A 197 -2.59 -7.17 16.22
N VAL A 198 -3.27 -7.15 15.08
CA VAL A 198 -4.45 -7.98 14.86
C VAL A 198 -4.30 -8.92 13.67
N VAL A 199 -5.08 -10.00 13.70
CA VAL A 199 -5.38 -10.84 12.54
C VAL A 199 -6.79 -10.51 12.07
N ALA A 200 -6.92 -10.05 10.81
CA ALA A 200 -8.20 -9.67 10.22
C ALA A 200 -8.45 -10.44 8.92
N VAL A 201 -9.68 -10.90 8.70
CA VAL A 201 -10.02 -11.78 7.58
C VAL A 201 -11.42 -11.50 7.03
N GLY A 202 -11.66 -11.93 5.80
CA GLY A 202 -13.00 -12.04 5.22
C GLY A 202 -13.38 -10.90 4.26
N ASN A 203 -14.57 -11.01 3.69
CA ASN A 203 -15.19 -10.03 2.81
C ASN A 203 -16.64 -9.73 3.28
N PRO A 204 -16.89 -8.56 3.86
CA PRO A 204 -15.91 -7.52 4.23
C PRO A 204 -14.97 -7.98 5.36
N CYS A 205 -13.73 -7.50 5.36
CA CYS A 205 -12.71 -7.84 6.34
C CYS A 205 -13.14 -7.42 7.76
N ARG A 206 -12.90 -8.31 8.74
CA ARG A 206 -13.16 -8.07 10.17
C ARG A 206 -12.01 -8.59 11.00
N ILE A 207 -11.77 -7.97 12.14
CA ILE A 207 -10.82 -8.46 13.13
C ILE A 207 -11.32 -9.82 13.61
N LEU A 208 -10.47 -10.82 13.44
CA LEU A 208 -10.70 -12.18 13.91
C LEU A 208 -10.24 -12.33 15.35
N ARG A 209 -9.03 -11.82 15.65
CA ARG A 209 -8.41 -11.82 16.97
C ARG A 209 -7.21 -10.88 17.04
N GLU A 210 -6.74 -10.62 18.23
CA GLU A 210 -5.43 -10.02 18.48
C GLU A 210 -4.31 -11.05 18.31
N ILE A 211 -3.10 -10.59 18.00
CA ILE A 211 -1.87 -11.38 18.08
C ILE A 211 -1.50 -11.49 19.56
N ASN A 212 -1.20 -12.69 20.03
CA ASN A 212 -1.02 -12.96 21.44
C ASN A 212 0.05 -14.04 21.73
N GLU A 213 0.18 -14.47 22.96
CA GLU A 213 1.18 -15.45 23.42
C GLU A 213 1.13 -16.78 22.68
N HIS A 214 -0.02 -17.20 22.17
CA HIS A 214 -0.13 -18.39 21.33
C HIS A 214 0.72 -18.28 20.06
N ASP A 215 0.81 -17.09 19.46
CA ASP A 215 1.61 -16.83 18.28
C ASP A 215 3.12 -16.84 18.56
N MET A 216 3.53 -16.69 19.83
CA MET A 216 4.91 -16.87 20.29
C MET A 216 5.29 -18.34 20.44
N GLU A 217 4.32 -19.23 20.65
CA GLU A 217 4.55 -20.66 20.75
C GLU A 217 4.38 -21.41 19.43
N TYR A 218 3.40 -21.01 18.61
CA TYR A 218 2.99 -21.75 17.42
C TYR A 218 3.09 -20.87 16.16
N TYR A 219 3.94 -21.27 15.23
CA TYR A 219 4.10 -20.56 13.97
C TYR A 219 3.00 -20.89 12.93
N PHE A 220 2.32 -22.02 13.06
CA PHE A 220 1.23 -22.42 12.17
C PHE A 220 0.37 -23.51 12.80
N LYS A 221 -0.92 -23.25 13.07
CA LYS A 221 -1.84 -24.22 13.73
C LYS A 221 -1.20 -24.78 15.01
N ASN A 222 -1.03 -26.11 15.10
CA ASN A 222 -0.43 -26.80 16.24
C ASN A 222 1.10 -27.05 16.08
N ARG A 223 1.76 -26.38 15.14
CA ARG A 223 3.20 -26.53 14.91
C ARG A 223 3.94 -25.56 15.83
N LYS A 224 4.60 -26.08 16.82
CA LYS A 224 5.41 -25.31 17.75
C LYS A 224 6.63 -24.72 17.07
N LEU A 225 7.04 -23.53 17.52
CA LEU A 225 8.35 -22.98 17.17
C LEU A 225 9.45 -23.92 17.63
N PRO A 226 10.43 -24.25 16.76
CA PRO A 226 11.62 -24.99 17.16
C PRO A 226 12.41 -24.25 18.25
N ASP A 227 13.01 -24.99 19.18
CA ASP A 227 13.70 -24.39 20.33
C ASP A 227 14.84 -23.47 19.92
N ASN A 228 15.60 -23.82 18.88
CA ASN A 228 16.68 -22.98 18.34
C ASN A 228 16.15 -21.61 17.83
N ILE A 229 14.97 -21.57 17.20
CA ILE A 229 14.35 -20.31 16.74
C ILE A 229 13.84 -19.49 17.92
N ARG A 230 13.31 -20.17 18.96
CA ARG A 230 12.85 -19.50 20.19
C ARG A 230 14.02 -18.85 20.95
N GLU A 231 15.17 -19.53 21.03
CA GLU A 231 16.40 -18.99 21.64
C GLU A 231 16.91 -17.78 20.86
N GLU A 232 16.87 -17.84 19.53
CA GLU A 232 17.25 -16.73 18.65
C GLU A 232 16.35 -15.51 18.87
N LEU A 233 15.03 -15.68 18.90
CA LEU A 233 14.08 -14.61 19.16
C LEU A 233 14.32 -13.92 20.51
N SER A 234 14.62 -14.69 21.57
CA SER A 234 14.91 -14.14 22.90
C SER A 234 16.17 -13.26 22.94
N SER A 235 17.05 -13.38 21.94
CA SER A 235 18.23 -12.54 21.79
C SER A 235 17.97 -11.19 21.14
N PHE A 236 16.87 -11.02 20.38
CA PHE A 236 16.45 -9.75 19.77
C PHE A 236 15.70 -8.82 20.73
N GLU A 237 15.20 -9.33 21.84
CA GLU A 237 14.50 -8.53 22.87
C GLU A 237 15.46 -7.84 23.88
N ARG A 238 16.77 -7.97 23.69
CA ARG A 238 17.83 -7.34 24.52
C ARG A 238 18.56 -6.28 23.74
#